data_dad77527d6a423e816e55d3ce91917c7
#
_entry.id   dad77527d6a423e816e55d3ce91917c7
#
_cell.length_a   1.000
_cell.length_b   1.000
_cell.length_c   1.000
_cell.angle_alpha   90.00
_cell.angle_beta   90.00
_cell.angle_gamma   90.00
#
_symmetry.space_group_name_H-M   'P 1'
#
loop_
_entity.id
_entity.type
_entity.pdbx_description
1 polymer ?
#
loop_
_entity_poly.entity_id
_entity_poly.type
_entity_poly.pdbx_seq_one_letter_code
_entity_poly.pdbx_strand_id
1 'polypeptide(L)'
;NAFEYAKKCDADINIQTNSLKKKNPADLKSLVTYLQKKMASLQYPETPLYYSRETISSFMAGLYMSPISILQGISGTGKTSLPREIAKALTAGSEDYRGLSDDNTPNAPYRICEIQSGWRDNMDLMGNYNSFEGKYNETKFFRALYMANQPKYSNTLFFIILDEMNLSRPEHYFADFLSLLEQGEDERFVSVHAPIESLPKSIVGGMLKVPKNVRFIGTANHDETTLEFAPKTYDRSNLLEM
;
A
#
# COMPACT_ATOMS: atom_id res chain seq x y z
N ASN A 1 -21.61 -2.43 15.43
CA ASN A 1 -20.98 -2.63 14.12
C ASN A 1 -19.57 -3.18 14.29
N ALA A 2 -19.33 -4.40 13.81
CA ALA A 2 -18.04 -5.07 14.00
C ALA A 2 -16.90 -4.36 13.20
N PHE A 3 -17.21 -3.86 12.01
CA PHE A 3 -16.26 -3.13 11.16
C PHE A 3 -16.70 -1.67 11.04
N GLU A 4 -15.94 -0.76 11.59
CA GLU A 4 -16.31 0.66 11.60
C GLU A 4 -15.83 1.37 10.33
N TYR A 5 -14.54 1.25 10.00
CA TYR A 5 -13.95 1.92 8.85
C TYR A 5 -14.45 1.33 7.53
N ALA A 6 -14.45 0.00 7.39
CA ALA A 6 -14.90 -0.66 6.18
C ALA A 6 -16.36 -0.30 5.82
N LYS A 7 -17.24 -0.22 6.83
CA LYS A 7 -18.65 0.19 6.62
C LYS A 7 -18.80 1.67 6.27
N LYS A 8 -17.92 2.55 6.78
CA LYS A 8 -17.87 3.95 6.33
C LYS A 8 -17.48 4.01 4.84
N CYS A 9 -16.50 3.22 4.40
CA CYS A 9 -16.13 3.12 2.98
C CYS A 9 -17.31 2.64 2.11
N ASP A 10 -18.07 1.65 2.56
CA ASP A 10 -19.24 1.13 1.85
C ASP A 10 -20.39 2.15 1.71
N ALA A 11 -20.46 3.11 2.61
CA ALA A 11 -21.48 4.15 2.62
C ALA A 11 -21.08 5.43 1.88
N ASP A 12 -19.80 5.65 1.62
CA ASP A 12 -19.30 6.87 0.96
C ASP A 12 -19.49 6.80 -0.55
N ILE A 13 -20.41 7.61 -1.08
CA ILE A 13 -20.73 7.69 -2.50
C ILE A 13 -19.48 8.07 -3.33
N ASN A 14 -18.60 8.93 -2.81
CA ASN A 14 -17.40 9.36 -3.54
C ASN A 14 -16.41 8.22 -3.73
N ILE A 15 -16.38 7.25 -2.83
CA ILE A 15 -15.52 6.06 -2.92
C ILE A 15 -16.20 4.98 -3.75
N GLN A 16 -17.52 4.88 -3.73
CA GLN A 16 -18.30 3.90 -4.48
C GLN A 16 -18.44 4.25 -5.97
N THR A 17 -18.11 5.47 -6.37
CA THR A 17 -18.22 5.90 -7.76
C THR A 17 -16.90 5.71 -8.50
N ASN A 18 -16.95 5.05 -9.64
CA ASN A 18 -15.78 4.86 -10.51
C ASN A 18 -15.57 6.12 -11.37
N SER A 19 -14.69 7.02 -10.94
CA SER A 19 -14.54 8.37 -11.48
C SER A 19 -13.43 8.51 -12.53
N LEU A 20 -12.53 7.53 -12.65
CA LEU A 20 -11.37 7.67 -13.51
C LEU A 20 -11.63 7.20 -14.95
N LYS A 21 -11.69 8.16 -15.87
CA LYS A 21 -11.61 7.88 -17.31
C LYS A 21 -10.20 7.37 -17.64
N LYS A 22 -10.09 6.27 -18.40
CA LYS A 22 -8.82 5.82 -18.97
C LYS A 22 -8.20 6.98 -19.76
N LYS A 23 -7.02 7.43 -19.33
CA LYS A 23 -6.18 8.33 -20.13
C LYS A 23 -5.31 7.49 -21.07
N ASN A 24 -4.93 8.06 -22.21
CA ASN A 24 -3.96 7.41 -23.10
C ASN A 24 -2.66 7.11 -22.34
N PRO A 25 -2.05 5.93 -22.57
CA PRO A 25 -0.80 5.60 -21.91
C PRO A 25 0.26 6.64 -22.27
N ALA A 26 0.91 7.21 -21.24
CA ALA A 26 2.10 8.02 -21.44
C ALA A 26 3.31 7.10 -21.64
N ASP A 27 4.23 7.51 -22.47
CA ASP A 27 5.53 6.84 -22.55
C ASP A 27 6.29 6.97 -21.23
N LEU A 28 7.02 5.92 -20.83
CA LEU A 28 7.70 5.86 -19.53
C LEU A 28 8.69 7.02 -19.33
N LYS A 29 9.40 7.44 -20.38
CA LYS A 29 10.37 8.54 -20.33
C LYS A 29 9.70 9.87 -20.01
N SER A 30 8.58 10.14 -20.65
CA SER A 30 7.76 11.32 -20.39
C SER A 30 7.17 11.30 -18.99
N LEU A 31 6.71 10.13 -18.53
CA LEU A 31 6.19 9.94 -17.17
C LEU A 31 7.26 10.19 -16.10
N VAL A 32 8.45 9.61 -16.25
CA VAL A 32 9.59 9.83 -15.33
C VAL A 32 9.97 11.30 -15.28
N THR A 33 10.03 11.97 -16.43
CA THR A 33 10.32 13.41 -16.48
C THR A 33 9.25 14.25 -15.77
N TYR A 34 7.98 13.91 -15.96
CA TYR A 34 6.87 14.55 -15.26
C TYR A 34 6.96 14.34 -13.74
N LEU A 35 7.15 13.08 -13.30
CA LEU A 35 7.27 12.75 -11.89
C LEU A 35 8.43 13.49 -11.23
N GLN A 36 9.62 13.50 -11.85
CA GLN A 36 10.79 14.21 -11.33
C GLN A 36 10.50 15.70 -11.14
N LYS A 37 9.96 16.37 -12.17
CA LYS A 37 9.63 17.79 -12.10
C LYS A 37 8.55 18.05 -11.04
N LYS A 38 7.54 17.19 -10.96
CA LYS A 38 6.43 17.37 -10.03
C LYS A 38 6.88 17.22 -8.59
N MET A 39 7.67 16.21 -8.27
CA MET A 39 8.22 16.01 -6.92
C MET A 39 9.16 17.13 -6.50
N ALA A 40 9.98 17.64 -7.42
CA ALA A 40 10.84 18.81 -7.17
C ALA A 40 10.05 20.11 -6.96
N SER A 41 8.82 20.22 -7.50
CA SER A 41 7.94 21.40 -7.39
C SER A 41 6.92 21.30 -6.25
N LEU A 42 6.76 20.13 -5.64
CA LEU A 42 5.86 19.97 -4.49
C LEU A 42 6.44 20.78 -3.35
N GLN A 43 5.75 21.84 -2.99
CA GLN A 43 6.08 22.64 -1.81
C GLN A 43 5.79 21.79 -0.56
N TYR A 44 6.79 21.06 -0.11
CA TYR A 44 6.84 20.65 1.27
C TYR A 44 7.21 21.86 2.11
N PRO A 45 6.68 21.97 3.34
CA PRO A 45 6.96 23.17 4.15
C PRO A 45 8.46 23.40 4.39
N GLU A 46 9.34 22.43 4.11
CA GLU A 46 10.74 22.55 4.52
C GLU A 46 11.80 22.22 3.44
N THR A 47 11.56 21.30 2.50
CA THR A 47 12.56 20.97 1.45
C THR A 47 11.95 20.27 0.24
N PRO A 48 12.23 20.70 -0.99
CA PRO A 48 11.87 19.96 -2.21
C PRO A 48 12.63 18.63 -2.23
N LEU A 49 11.92 17.56 -2.58
CA LEU A 49 12.51 16.23 -2.71
C LEU A 49 13.02 16.03 -4.13
N TYR A 50 14.29 15.73 -4.26
CA TYR A 50 14.91 15.45 -5.54
C TYR A 50 15.37 14.00 -5.62
N TYR A 51 14.88 13.30 -6.64
CA TYR A 51 15.33 11.96 -7.00
C TYR A 51 15.91 11.95 -8.40
N SER A 52 16.94 11.12 -8.64
CA SER A 52 17.51 10.94 -9.96
C SER A 52 16.46 10.30 -10.91
N ARG A 53 16.64 10.50 -12.21
CA ARG A 53 15.81 9.82 -13.21
C ARG A 53 15.96 8.31 -13.14
N GLU A 54 17.15 7.84 -12.83
CA GLU A 54 17.46 6.41 -12.69
C GLU A 54 16.69 5.81 -11.54
N THR A 55 16.68 6.45 -10.36
CA THR A 55 15.91 6.01 -9.19
C THR A 55 14.42 5.92 -9.51
N ILE A 56 13.85 6.98 -10.12
CA ILE A 56 12.42 6.98 -10.47
C ILE A 56 12.13 5.91 -11.53
N SER A 57 12.97 5.76 -12.55
CA SER A 57 12.77 4.76 -13.60
C SER A 57 12.86 3.35 -13.07
N SER A 58 13.84 3.06 -12.22
CA SER A 58 14.02 1.75 -11.58
C SER A 58 12.84 1.40 -10.67
N PHE A 59 12.39 2.37 -9.89
CA PHE A 59 11.20 2.19 -9.04
C PHE A 59 9.95 1.91 -9.89
N MET A 60 9.69 2.70 -10.94
CA MET A 60 8.54 2.49 -11.81
C MET A 60 8.61 1.17 -12.57
N ALA A 61 9.79 0.74 -13.01
CA ALA A 61 10.00 -0.58 -13.61
C ALA A 61 9.71 -1.70 -12.61
N GLY A 62 10.19 -1.57 -11.38
CA GLY A 62 9.90 -2.52 -10.29
C GLY A 62 8.41 -2.68 -10.03
N LEU A 63 7.66 -1.59 -9.96
CA LEU A 63 6.20 -1.60 -9.79
C LEU A 63 5.46 -2.31 -10.92
N TYR A 64 6.03 -2.27 -12.13
CA TYR A 64 5.46 -2.98 -13.29
C TYR A 64 5.76 -4.48 -13.23
N MET A 65 6.98 -4.85 -12.84
CA MET A 65 7.47 -6.23 -12.89
C MET A 65 6.99 -7.06 -11.69
N SER A 66 6.81 -6.46 -10.53
CA SER A 66 6.46 -7.17 -9.29
C SER A 66 5.36 -6.45 -8.50
N PRO A 67 4.44 -7.19 -7.88
CA PRO A 67 3.46 -6.61 -6.96
C PRO A 67 4.07 -6.16 -5.63
N ILE A 68 5.32 -6.56 -5.32
CA ILE A 68 6.05 -6.13 -4.13
C ILE A 68 7.43 -5.58 -4.51
N SER A 69 7.78 -4.41 -3.97
CA SER A 69 9.09 -3.78 -4.10
C SER A 69 9.65 -3.44 -2.72
N ILE A 70 10.94 -3.63 -2.53
CA ILE A 70 11.64 -3.28 -1.28
C ILE A 70 12.65 -2.17 -1.58
N LEU A 71 12.50 -1.04 -0.88
CA LEU A 71 13.43 0.09 -0.92
C LEU A 71 14.37 -0.04 0.27
N GLN A 72 15.63 -0.33 0.00
CA GLN A 72 16.64 -0.62 1.00
C GLN A 72 17.75 0.43 0.99
N GLY A 73 18.29 0.80 2.14
CA GLY A 73 19.40 1.75 2.25
C GLY A 73 19.50 2.39 3.63
N ILE A 74 20.42 3.34 3.78
CA ILE A 74 20.62 4.06 5.04
C ILE A 74 19.42 4.96 5.39
N SER A 75 19.28 5.28 6.68
CA SER A 75 18.22 6.18 7.13
C SER A 75 18.34 7.56 6.46
N GLY A 76 17.22 8.21 6.17
CA GLY A 76 17.17 9.55 5.58
C GLY A 76 17.34 9.64 4.05
N THR A 77 17.49 8.53 3.33
CA THR A 77 17.60 8.54 1.85
C THR A 77 16.27 8.76 1.11
N GLY A 78 15.17 8.86 1.83
CA GLY A 78 13.86 9.12 1.23
C GLY A 78 13.06 7.89 0.80
N LYS A 79 13.39 6.70 1.34
CA LYS A 79 12.71 5.43 1.00
C LYS A 79 11.20 5.48 1.14
N THR A 80 10.69 6.02 2.24
CA THR A 80 9.25 6.17 2.48
C THR A 80 8.66 7.34 1.68
N SER A 81 9.45 8.38 1.45
CA SER A 81 9.01 9.57 0.72
C SER A 81 8.82 9.32 -0.77
N LEU A 82 9.68 8.53 -1.41
CA LEU A 82 9.61 8.28 -2.86
C LEU A 82 8.24 7.72 -3.31
N PRO A 83 7.76 6.58 -2.79
CA PRO A 83 6.45 6.03 -3.20
C PRO A 83 5.30 6.96 -2.84
N ARG A 84 5.35 7.61 -1.68
CA ARG A 84 4.33 8.58 -1.26
C ARG A 84 4.22 9.74 -2.23
N GLU A 85 5.33 10.33 -2.63
CA GLU A 85 5.35 11.50 -3.52
C GLU A 85 4.99 11.11 -4.96
N ILE A 86 5.37 9.92 -5.41
CA ILE A 86 4.91 9.39 -6.70
C ILE A 86 3.39 9.21 -6.68
N ALA A 87 2.81 8.63 -5.64
CA ALA A 87 1.37 8.49 -5.53
C ALA A 87 0.66 9.85 -5.58
N LYS A 88 1.16 10.84 -4.84
CA LYS A 88 0.64 12.23 -4.88
C LYS A 88 0.79 12.86 -6.26
N ALA A 89 1.94 12.69 -6.91
CA ALA A 89 2.20 13.27 -8.23
C ALA A 89 1.29 12.68 -9.31
N LEU A 90 1.01 11.37 -9.26
CA LEU A 90 0.11 10.69 -10.18
C LEU A 90 -1.34 11.17 -10.02
N THR A 91 -1.73 11.66 -8.85
CA THR A 91 -3.08 12.11 -8.52
C THR A 91 -3.19 13.63 -8.38
N ALA A 92 -2.11 14.36 -8.58
CA ALA A 92 -2.07 15.82 -8.43
C ALA A 92 -3.05 16.51 -9.38
N GLY A 93 -3.92 17.34 -8.80
CA GLY A 93 -4.95 18.06 -9.55
C GLY A 93 -6.24 17.30 -9.80
N SER A 94 -6.35 16.05 -9.33
CA SER A 94 -7.60 15.31 -9.36
C SER A 94 -8.44 15.66 -8.12
N GLU A 95 -9.66 16.18 -8.35
CA GLU A 95 -10.65 16.37 -7.28
C GLU A 95 -11.23 15.03 -6.78
N ASP A 96 -10.98 13.97 -7.53
CA ASP A 96 -11.50 12.63 -7.28
C ASP A 96 -11.02 12.02 -5.95
N TYR A 97 -9.95 12.55 -5.36
CA TYR A 97 -9.38 12.05 -4.10
C TYR A 97 -9.70 12.92 -2.89
N ARG A 98 -10.82 13.65 -2.94
CA ARG A 98 -11.40 14.33 -1.76
C ARG A 98 -12.32 13.37 -1.02
N GLY A 99 -12.34 13.41 0.30
CA GLY A 99 -13.26 12.64 1.16
C GLY A 99 -12.56 11.98 2.34
N LEU A 100 -13.06 10.86 2.84
CA LEU A 100 -12.61 10.20 4.05
C LEU A 100 -11.09 10.13 4.16
N SER A 101 -10.51 10.93 5.07
CA SER A 101 -9.13 10.76 5.49
C SER A 101 -9.12 10.02 6.82
N ASP A 102 -8.37 8.93 6.88
CA ASP A 102 -7.85 8.43 8.14
C ASP A 102 -6.52 9.15 8.35
N ASP A 103 -6.23 9.61 9.54
CA ASP A 103 -4.92 10.19 9.88
C ASP A 103 -4.51 11.47 9.12
N ASN A 104 -5.43 12.38 8.79
CA ASN A 104 -5.14 13.59 8.02
C ASN A 104 -4.53 13.36 6.62
N THR A 105 -4.48 12.12 6.14
CA THR A 105 -4.07 11.82 4.77
C THR A 105 -5.25 12.00 3.82
N PRO A 106 -5.11 12.79 2.76
CA PRO A 106 -6.15 12.88 1.72
C PRO A 106 -6.45 11.47 1.16
N ASN A 107 -7.59 11.29 0.51
CA ASN A 107 -7.95 10.04 -0.20
C ASN A 107 -6.99 9.67 -1.35
N ALA A 108 -5.72 10.00 -1.22
CA ALA A 108 -4.69 9.59 -2.15
C ALA A 108 -4.60 8.05 -2.15
N PRO A 109 -4.26 7.44 -3.30
CA PRO A 109 -4.18 5.99 -3.44
C PRO A 109 -2.90 5.43 -2.82
N TYR A 110 -2.64 5.79 -1.59
CA TYR A 110 -1.57 5.20 -0.78
C TYR A 110 -1.92 5.22 0.70
N ARG A 111 -1.32 4.29 1.45
CA ARG A 111 -1.31 4.30 2.92
C ARG A 111 0.04 3.85 3.42
N ILE A 112 0.47 4.44 4.54
CA ILE A 112 1.70 4.06 5.24
C ILE A 112 1.29 3.25 6.47
N CYS A 113 1.84 2.04 6.55
CA CYS A 113 1.64 1.10 7.64
C CYS A 113 2.97 0.91 8.34
N GLU A 114 3.14 1.51 9.49
CA GLU A 114 4.35 1.38 10.30
C GLU A 114 4.40 -0.03 10.92
N ILE A 115 5.45 -0.77 10.59
CA ILE A 115 5.69 -2.09 11.18
C ILE A 115 6.24 -1.91 12.59
N GLN A 116 5.74 -2.68 13.52
CA GLN A 116 6.20 -2.63 14.90
C GLN A 116 7.11 -3.83 15.22
N SER A 117 8.09 -3.59 16.08
CA SER A 117 8.92 -4.66 16.61
C SER A 117 8.05 -5.68 17.38
N GLY A 118 8.27 -6.96 17.10
CA GLY A 118 7.52 -8.02 17.77
C GLY A 118 6.30 -8.54 17.04
N TRP A 119 5.97 -8.02 15.84
CA TRP A 119 4.96 -8.64 15.00
C TRP A 119 5.35 -10.09 14.62
N ARG A 120 4.41 -11.03 14.77
CA ARG A 120 4.70 -12.47 14.67
C ARG A 120 3.81 -13.21 13.68
N ASP A 121 2.64 -12.70 13.40
CA ASP A 121 1.68 -13.37 12.54
C ASP A 121 0.81 -12.40 11.73
N ASN A 122 -0.03 -12.96 10.88
CA ASN A 122 -0.92 -12.19 10.01
C ASN A 122 -1.95 -11.35 10.78
N MET A 123 -2.27 -11.68 12.03
CA MET A 123 -3.23 -10.91 12.83
C MET A 123 -2.66 -9.56 13.27
N ASP A 124 -1.34 -9.47 13.45
CA ASP A 124 -0.68 -8.19 13.70
C ASP A 124 -0.85 -7.24 12.51
N LEU A 125 -0.82 -7.78 11.29
CA LEU A 125 -0.96 -7.03 10.06
C LEU A 125 -2.43 -6.75 9.69
N MET A 126 -3.25 -7.80 9.64
CA MET A 126 -4.65 -7.72 9.18
C MET A 126 -5.61 -7.26 10.27
N GLY A 127 -5.27 -7.50 11.53
CA GLY A 127 -6.20 -7.31 12.65
C GLY A 127 -6.95 -8.59 13.02
N ASN A 128 -7.76 -8.49 14.03
CA ASN A 128 -8.48 -9.61 14.59
C ASN A 128 -9.87 -9.21 15.09
N TYR A 129 -10.76 -10.20 15.20
CA TYR A 129 -12.08 -10.01 15.77
C TYR A 129 -12.04 -10.22 17.29
N ASN A 130 -12.41 -9.17 18.04
CA ASN A 130 -12.61 -9.26 19.49
C ASN A 130 -14.05 -9.70 19.79
N SER A 131 -14.23 -10.94 20.20
CA SER A 131 -15.54 -11.50 20.51
C SER A 131 -16.21 -10.89 21.73
N PHE A 132 -15.46 -10.34 22.68
CA PHE A 132 -16.00 -9.69 23.87
C PHE A 132 -16.63 -8.33 23.54
N GLU A 133 -16.01 -7.58 22.65
CA GLU A 133 -16.50 -6.27 22.21
C GLU A 133 -17.42 -6.36 20.99
N GLY A 134 -17.45 -7.51 20.32
CA GLY A 134 -18.16 -7.68 19.06
C GLY A 134 -17.59 -6.79 17.93
N LYS A 135 -16.29 -6.48 18.00
CA LYS A 135 -15.63 -5.56 17.07
C LYS A 135 -14.42 -6.21 16.41
N TYR A 136 -14.17 -5.83 15.18
CA TYR A 136 -12.93 -6.15 14.46
C TYR A 136 -11.92 -5.01 14.69
N ASN A 137 -10.71 -5.36 15.10
CA ASN A 137 -9.60 -4.43 15.22
C ASN A 137 -9.02 -4.16 13.83
N GLU A 138 -9.53 -3.13 13.16
CA GLU A 138 -9.14 -2.75 11.81
C GLU A 138 -7.79 -2.03 11.82
N THR A 139 -6.71 -2.75 11.49
CA THR A 139 -5.36 -2.17 11.38
C THR A 139 -5.27 -1.18 10.20
N LYS A 140 -4.21 -0.36 10.16
CA LYS A 140 -3.93 0.52 9.01
C LYS A 140 -3.79 -0.27 7.70
N PHE A 141 -3.16 -1.44 7.76
CA PHE A 141 -3.00 -2.31 6.60
C PHE A 141 -4.33 -2.87 6.09
N PHE A 142 -5.16 -3.42 7.00
CA PHE A 142 -6.50 -3.88 6.64
C PHE A 142 -7.32 -2.77 5.99
N ARG A 143 -7.34 -1.58 6.59
CA ARG A 143 -8.06 -0.42 6.06
C ARG A 143 -7.56 -0.01 4.67
N ALA A 144 -6.24 -0.04 4.46
CA ALA A 144 -5.62 0.23 3.17
C ALA A 144 -6.06 -0.77 2.10
N LEU A 145 -6.00 -2.07 2.42
CA LEU A 145 -6.40 -3.14 1.51
C LEU A 145 -7.91 -3.10 1.22
N TYR A 146 -8.73 -2.82 2.24
CA TYR A 146 -10.17 -2.66 2.06
C TYR A 146 -10.51 -1.46 1.15
N MET A 147 -9.82 -0.33 1.34
CA MET A 147 -9.98 0.86 0.52
C MET A 147 -9.57 0.61 -0.94
N ALA A 148 -8.47 -0.11 -1.17
CA ALA A 148 -8.01 -0.45 -2.52
C ALA A 148 -9.02 -1.30 -3.31
N ASN A 149 -9.91 -2.02 -2.63
CA ASN A 149 -11.01 -2.80 -3.23
C ASN A 149 -12.21 -1.94 -3.65
N GLN A 150 -12.23 -0.64 -3.28
CA GLN A 150 -13.39 0.19 -3.60
C GLN A 150 -13.39 0.62 -5.08
N PRO A 151 -14.56 0.81 -5.70
CA PRO A 151 -14.71 1.12 -7.13
C PRO A 151 -13.86 2.30 -7.60
N LYS A 152 -13.71 3.33 -6.77
CA LYS A 152 -12.88 4.51 -7.04
C LYS A 152 -11.44 4.17 -7.43
N TYR A 153 -10.87 3.16 -6.79
CA TYR A 153 -9.45 2.81 -6.96
C TYR A 153 -9.21 1.70 -7.98
N SER A 154 -10.25 1.11 -8.56
CA SER A 154 -10.14 -0.06 -9.47
C SER A 154 -9.22 0.16 -10.68
N ASN A 155 -9.07 1.39 -11.14
CA ASN A 155 -8.22 1.78 -12.28
C ASN A 155 -7.01 2.63 -11.89
N THR A 156 -6.63 2.62 -10.61
CA THR A 156 -5.54 3.43 -10.07
C THR A 156 -4.57 2.54 -9.31
N LEU A 157 -3.27 2.72 -9.53
CA LEU A 157 -2.26 2.08 -8.69
C LEU A 157 -2.45 2.54 -7.23
N PHE A 158 -2.60 1.59 -6.34
CA PHE A 158 -2.75 1.84 -4.90
C PHE A 158 -1.52 1.32 -4.15
N PHE A 159 -0.82 2.19 -3.45
CA PHE A 159 0.40 1.84 -2.73
C PHE A 159 0.11 1.55 -1.26
N ILE A 160 0.46 0.35 -0.81
CA ILE A 160 0.49 0.01 0.62
C ILE A 160 1.97 -0.04 1.01
N ILE A 161 2.40 0.99 1.75
CA ILE A 161 3.79 1.18 2.15
C ILE A 161 3.97 0.57 3.54
N LEU A 162 4.77 -0.47 3.62
CA LEU A 162 5.18 -1.14 4.86
C LEU A 162 6.45 -0.46 5.35
N ASP A 163 6.29 0.52 6.23
CA ASP A 163 7.42 1.32 6.70
C ASP A 163 8.21 0.55 7.76
N GLU A 164 9.53 0.57 7.62
CA GLU A 164 10.46 -0.20 8.44
C GLU A 164 10.15 -1.71 8.45
N MET A 165 9.91 -2.28 7.26
CA MET A 165 9.46 -3.66 7.08
C MET A 165 10.34 -4.69 7.80
N ASN A 166 11.61 -4.40 8.00
CA ASN A 166 12.58 -5.25 8.66
C ASN A 166 12.74 -5.03 10.18
N LEU A 167 11.85 -4.26 10.82
CA LEU A 167 11.75 -4.24 12.30
C LEU A 167 11.21 -5.56 12.89
N SER A 168 10.45 -6.30 12.10
CA SER A 168 10.02 -7.67 12.39
C SER A 168 10.25 -8.53 11.16
N ARG A 169 10.20 -9.86 11.30
CA ARG A 169 10.43 -10.78 10.19
C ARG A 169 9.20 -10.85 9.26
N PRO A 170 9.28 -10.37 8.02
CA PRO A 170 8.15 -10.44 7.07
C PRO A 170 7.71 -11.89 6.79
N GLU A 171 8.62 -12.84 6.90
CA GLU A 171 8.35 -14.27 6.75
C GLU A 171 7.34 -14.82 7.78
N HIS A 172 7.05 -14.04 8.82
CA HIS A 172 6.02 -14.36 9.81
C HIS A 172 4.75 -13.55 9.55
N TYR A 173 4.80 -12.23 9.71
CA TYR A 173 3.59 -11.40 9.65
C TYR A 173 3.04 -11.16 8.23
N PHE A 174 3.89 -11.27 7.19
CA PHE A 174 3.53 -11.06 5.79
C PHE A 174 3.59 -12.34 4.94
N ALA A 175 3.76 -13.51 5.57
CA ALA A 175 3.93 -14.80 4.89
C ALA A 175 2.81 -15.15 3.92
N ASP A 176 1.56 -14.92 4.32
CA ASP A 176 0.38 -15.21 3.50
C ASP A 176 0.41 -14.36 2.22
N PHE A 177 0.75 -13.09 2.33
CA PHE A 177 0.87 -12.19 1.18
C PHE A 177 2.01 -12.59 0.24
N LEU A 178 3.19 -12.95 0.78
CA LEU A 178 4.29 -13.46 -0.04
C LEU A 178 3.87 -14.68 -0.87
N SER A 179 3.03 -15.54 -0.31
CA SER A 179 2.51 -16.71 -1.02
C SER A 179 1.39 -16.36 -2.00
N LEU A 180 0.48 -15.47 -1.63
CA LEU A 180 -0.62 -15.03 -2.47
C LEU A 180 -0.13 -14.28 -3.72
N LEU A 181 0.94 -13.51 -3.60
CA LEU A 181 1.46 -12.71 -4.71
C LEU A 181 2.10 -13.54 -5.84
N GLU A 182 2.38 -14.84 -5.59
CA GLU A 182 2.81 -15.80 -6.62
C GLU A 182 1.62 -16.36 -7.43
N GLN A 183 0.40 -16.26 -6.90
CA GLN A 183 -0.80 -16.77 -7.55
C GLN A 183 -1.30 -15.81 -8.64
N GLY A 184 -2.18 -16.31 -9.49
CA GLY A 184 -2.88 -15.50 -10.48
C GLY A 184 -3.66 -14.34 -9.84
N GLU A 185 -3.73 -13.20 -10.52
CA GLU A 185 -4.37 -11.97 -9.98
C GLU A 185 -5.82 -12.17 -9.49
N ASP A 186 -6.54 -13.11 -10.08
CA ASP A 186 -7.93 -13.41 -9.72
C ASP A 186 -8.06 -14.44 -8.59
N GLU A 187 -6.96 -15.05 -8.16
CA GLU A 187 -6.92 -16.05 -7.10
C GLU A 187 -6.40 -15.50 -5.76
N ARG A 188 -6.05 -14.21 -5.71
CA ARG A 188 -5.45 -13.58 -4.53
C ARG A 188 -6.52 -13.16 -3.54
N PHE A 189 -6.73 -13.97 -2.52
CA PHE A 189 -7.66 -13.71 -1.43
C PHE A 189 -7.00 -13.97 -0.08
N VAL A 190 -7.21 -13.08 0.87
CA VAL A 190 -6.76 -13.23 2.26
C VAL A 190 -7.97 -13.45 3.17
N SER A 191 -7.82 -14.34 4.14
CA SER A 191 -8.87 -14.64 5.12
C SER A 191 -9.06 -13.50 6.11
N VAL A 192 -10.32 -13.18 6.39
CA VAL A 192 -10.73 -12.23 7.43
C VAL A 192 -11.60 -13.00 8.42
N HIS A 193 -11.03 -13.29 9.58
CA HIS A 193 -11.71 -14.10 10.61
C HIS A 193 -12.65 -13.24 11.44
N ALA A 194 -13.94 -13.19 11.05
CA ALA A 194 -15.00 -12.51 11.74
C ALA A 194 -16.36 -13.21 11.47
N PRO A 195 -17.40 -12.98 12.30
CA PRO A 195 -18.73 -13.51 12.06
C PRO A 195 -19.29 -13.05 10.71
N ILE A 196 -19.87 -13.97 9.93
CA ILE A 196 -20.33 -13.72 8.55
C ILE A 196 -21.38 -12.60 8.51
N GLU A 197 -22.27 -12.53 9.50
CA GLU A 197 -23.35 -11.54 9.58
C GLU A 197 -22.82 -10.10 9.78
N SER A 198 -21.57 -9.96 10.21
CA SER A 198 -20.96 -8.67 10.47
C SER A 198 -20.10 -8.14 9.31
N LEU A 199 -19.86 -8.98 8.29
CA LEU A 199 -18.89 -8.68 7.22
C LEU A 199 -19.34 -7.47 6.36
N PRO A 200 -18.41 -6.57 6.01
CA PRO A 200 -18.66 -5.49 5.05
C PRO A 200 -18.65 -6.01 3.61
N LYS A 201 -19.17 -5.20 2.68
CA LYS A 201 -19.49 -5.60 1.29
C LYS A 201 -18.36 -6.25 0.50
N SER A 202 -17.13 -5.75 0.65
CA SER A 202 -15.97 -6.27 -0.10
C SER A 202 -15.39 -7.57 0.46
N ILE A 203 -15.91 -8.06 1.60
CA ILE A 203 -15.51 -9.34 2.18
C ILE A 203 -16.58 -10.37 1.89
N VAL A 204 -16.29 -11.29 1.00
CA VAL A 204 -17.24 -12.32 0.57
C VAL A 204 -16.83 -13.67 1.16
N GLY A 205 -17.72 -14.28 1.94
CA GLY A 205 -17.44 -15.58 2.58
C GLY A 205 -16.22 -15.57 3.52
N GLY A 206 -15.93 -14.43 4.16
CA GLY A 206 -14.75 -14.28 5.01
C GLY A 206 -13.44 -14.02 4.24
N MET A 207 -13.51 -13.79 2.94
CA MET A 207 -12.34 -13.57 2.08
C MET A 207 -12.32 -12.15 1.53
N LEU A 208 -11.20 -11.46 1.66
CA LEU A 208 -10.94 -10.15 1.06
C LEU A 208 -9.97 -10.31 -0.11
N LYS A 209 -10.34 -9.81 -1.28
CA LYS A 209 -9.48 -9.85 -2.46
C LYS A 209 -8.24 -8.94 -2.28
N VAL A 210 -7.08 -9.41 -2.76
CA VAL A 210 -5.89 -8.56 -2.97
C VAL A 210 -5.92 -8.12 -4.43
N PRO A 211 -6.42 -6.91 -4.74
CA PRO A 211 -6.70 -6.52 -6.11
C PRO A 211 -5.41 -6.18 -6.87
N LYS A 212 -5.43 -6.36 -8.18
CA LYS A 212 -4.28 -6.18 -9.08
C LYS A 212 -3.70 -4.76 -9.13
N ASN A 213 -4.46 -3.78 -8.72
CA ASN A 213 -4.01 -2.38 -8.64
C ASN A 213 -3.15 -2.10 -7.41
N VAL A 214 -3.09 -2.99 -6.42
CA VAL A 214 -2.25 -2.84 -5.24
C VAL A 214 -0.79 -3.12 -5.57
N ARG A 215 0.08 -2.27 -5.04
CA ARG A 215 1.53 -2.49 -4.96
C ARG A 215 1.97 -2.36 -3.52
N PHE A 216 2.61 -3.40 -3.03
CA PHE A 216 3.22 -3.39 -1.70
C PHE A 216 4.64 -2.84 -1.81
N ILE A 217 4.99 -1.91 -0.94
CA ILE A 217 6.30 -1.27 -0.95
C ILE A 217 6.86 -1.34 0.47
N GLY A 218 7.84 -2.21 0.66
CA GLY A 218 8.58 -2.28 1.93
C GLY A 218 9.69 -1.24 1.95
N THR A 219 9.89 -0.55 3.06
CA THR A 219 11.11 0.20 3.31
C THR A 219 11.96 -0.54 4.33
N ALA A 220 13.25 -0.61 4.13
CA ALA A 220 14.17 -1.29 5.02
C ALA A 220 15.42 -0.45 5.29
N ASN A 221 15.82 -0.34 6.54
CA ASN A 221 17.06 0.30 6.93
C ASN A 221 18.18 -0.75 6.97
N HIS A 222 19.37 -0.32 6.52
CA HIS A 222 20.62 -1.06 6.72
C HIS A 222 21.33 -0.48 7.96
N ASP A 223 20.89 -0.89 9.13
CA ASP A 223 21.56 -0.54 10.38
C ASP A 223 21.74 -1.80 11.25
N GLU A 224 22.55 -1.71 12.28
CA GLU A 224 22.90 -2.83 13.15
C GLU A 224 21.72 -3.37 13.98
N THR A 225 20.61 -2.64 14.01
CA THR A 225 19.43 -2.97 14.81
C THR A 225 18.32 -3.65 14.03
N THR A 226 18.44 -3.72 12.70
CA THR A 226 17.42 -4.26 11.80
C THR A 226 17.70 -5.71 11.41
N LEU A 227 16.62 -6.44 11.12
CA LEU A 227 16.69 -7.83 10.70
C LEU A 227 16.98 -7.94 9.21
N GLU A 228 17.81 -8.92 8.81
CA GLU A 228 17.93 -9.28 7.41
C GLU A 228 16.69 -10.06 6.94
N PHE A 229 16.28 -9.82 5.72
CA PHE A 229 15.21 -10.58 5.10
C PHE A 229 15.66 -12.00 4.76
N ALA A 230 14.76 -12.96 4.87
CA ALA A 230 15.04 -14.30 4.38
C ALA A 230 15.14 -14.32 2.84
N PRO A 231 15.92 -15.25 2.25
CA PRO A 231 16.06 -15.35 0.79
C PRO A 231 14.74 -15.37 0.05
N LYS A 232 13.73 -16.06 0.56
CA LYS A 232 12.39 -16.12 -0.05
C LYS A 232 11.67 -14.77 -0.18
N THR A 233 12.02 -13.78 0.65
CA THR A 233 11.46 -12.43 0.57
C THR A 233 12.12 -11.66 -0.58
N TYR A 234 13.43 -11.79 -0.71
CA TYR A 234 14.17 -11.19 -1.83
C TYR A 234 13.76 -11.80 -3.18
N ASP A 235 13.65 -13.12 -3.26
CA ASP A 235 13.29 -13.83 -4.51
C ASP A 235 11.93 -13.40 -5.07
N ARG A 236 11.04 -12.95 -4.22
CA ARG A 236 9.66 -12.54 -4.58
C ARG A 236 9.48 -11.04 -4.74
N SER A 237 10.48 -10.25 -4.42
CA SER A 237 10.43 -8.80 -4.44
C SER A 237 11.35 -8.19 -5.49
N ASN A 238 11.00 -6.97 -5.93
CA ASN A 238 11.96 -6.14 -6.63
C ASN A 238 12.71 -5.29 -5.61
N LEU A 239 14.03 -5.46 -5.55
CA LEU A 239 14.90 -4.71 -4.63
C LEU A 239 15.44 -3.45 -5.31
N LEU A 240 15.32 -2.32 -4.65
CA LEU A 240 15.90 -1.04 -5.06
C LEU A 240 16.76 -0.49 -3.91
N GLU A 241 18.04 -0.35 -4.18
CA GLU A 241 18.97 0.31 -3.26
C GLU A 241 18.93 1.84 -3.44
N MET A 242 18.91 2.57 -2.30
CA MET A 242 18.75 4.03 -2.25
C MET A 242 19.83 4.70 -1.43
#